data_9237e065d908af4a62acdcb089b5f618
#
_entry.id   9237e065d908af4a62acdcb089b5f618
#
_cell.length_a   1.000
_cell.length_b   1.000
_cell.length_c   1.000
_cell.angle_alpha   90.00
_cell.angle_beta   90.00
_cell.angle_gamma   90.00
#
_symmetry.space_group_name_H-M   'P 1'
#
loop_
_entity.id
_entity.type
_entity.pdbx_description
1 polymer ?
#
loop_
_entity_poly.entity_id
_entity_poly.type
_entity_poly.pdbx_seq_one_letter_code
_entity_poly.pdbx_strand_id
1 'polypeptide(L)'
;MVKQLVFSITLVATLGFFYYTIRRISSFFKLTKPAFTVGDYGQRLWIMLDVAIGQTKIFRRPVTGLFHALVFWGFCVIAFGSLEMIIDGLFGTERYLKLLGPLYTLITASGDIFGLLVGICILIFLVRRLFFHIRRFEGIEMKAVSHMDANLALSMILLLMISLLGMNLAYCAGVAATGATMAGAYPVSIHLTSLIAGLPASTIGIVYETCWWSHILLIFIFANILPYSKHFHVFMSIPNVFLSRLDPLGKLPNMDSITREVKMMLDPNGGVDAVSADTPVERFGVKDAEDITWKNYLDSLACTECGRCTSVCPANITGKKLSPRKIIMDVRARMKEKGPLMVKNGRDYSDQKSLLRDYISEEELWACTTCNACAMECPININHPTLIVDMRRYLVMEEASAPGGIKGVFSNIENNGAPWQFSPEDRLRWAQNIEMRIH
;
A
#
# COMPACT_ATOMS: atom_id res chain seq x y z
N MET A 1 21.20 31.67 -15.17
CA MET A 1 21.92 31.53 -13.89
C MET A 1 21.01 31.65 -12.67
N VAL A 2 20.18 32.71 -12.50
CA VAL A 2 19.28 32.83 -11.33
C VAL A 2 18.27 31.69 -11.26
N LYS A 3 17.63 31.34 -12.40
CA LYS A 3 16.66 30.24 -12.50
C LYS A 3 17.27 28.90 -12.04
N GLN A 4 18.48 28.55 -12.51
CA GLN A 4 19.18 27.32 -12.14
C GLN A 4 19.55 27.29 -10.64
N LEU A 5 20.00 28.42 -10.10
CA LEU A 5 20.35 28.52 -8.68
C LEU A 5 19.11 28.29 -7.79
N VAL A 6 18.01 28.98 -8.08
CA VAL A 6 16.75 28.81 -7.35
C VAL A 6 16.23 27.37 -7.46
N PHE A 7 16.27 26.81 -8.68
CA PHE A 7 15.87 25.42 -8.91
C PHE A 7 16.73 24.43 -8.12
N SER A 8 18.06 24.57 -8.17
CA SER A 8 18.99 23.67 -7.46
C SER A 8 18.78 23.71 -5.95
N ILE A 9 18.61 24.90 -5.36
CA ILE A 9 18.31 25.05 -3.93
C ILE A 9 16.99 24.35 -3.58
N THR A 10 15.94 24.55 -4.38
CA THR A 10 14.63 23.94 -4.16
C THR A 10 14.70 22.42 -4.29
N LEU A 11 15.42 21.90 -5.28
CA LEU A 11 15.61 20.47 -5.48
C LEU A 11 16.38 19.83 -4.29
N VAL A 12 17.49 20.45 -3.86
CA VAL A 12 18.27 19.94 -2.73
C VAL A 12 17.45 19.93 -1.44
N ALA A 13 16.70 20.99 -1.17
CA ALA A 13 15.81 21.07 -0.02
C ALA A 13 14.73 19.96 -0.08
N THR A 14 14.11 19.76 -1.26
CA THR A 14 13.11 18.71 -1.50
C THR A 14 13.67 17.31 -1.25
N LEU A 15 14.81 17.00 -1.85
CA LEU A 15 15.46 15.70 -1.70
C LEU A 15 15.95 15.46 -0.27
N GLY A 16 16.48 16.48 0.39
CA GLY A 16 16.93 16.41 1.77
C GLY A 16 15.78 16.08 2.73
N PHE A 17 14.62 16.74 2.58
CA PHE A 17 13.46 16.47 3.40
C PHE A 17 12.84 15.10 3.09
N PHE A 18 12.77 14.71 1.82
CA PHE A 18 12.32 13.40 1.41
C PHE A 18 13.22 12.30 1.99
N TYR A 19 14.54 12.44 1.86
CA TYR A 19 15.51 11.51 2.43
C TYR A 19 15.35 11.36 3.94
N TYR A 20 15.22 12.48 4.66
CA TYR A 20 14.99 12.47 6.12
C TYR A 20 13.75 11.66 6.48
N THR A 21 12.65 11.88 5.75
CA THR A 21 11.38 11.18 5.99
C THR A 21 11.49 9.68 5.69
N ILE A 22 12.09 9.31 4.55
CA ILE A 22 12.28 7.90 4.17
C ILE A 22 13.23 7.19 5.15
N ARG A 23 14.32 7.84 5.58
CA ARG A 23 15.22 7.29 6.58
C ARG A 23 14.49 7.00 7.89
N ARG A 24 13.61 7.90 8.34
CA ARG A 24 12.77 7.69 9.53
C ARG A 24 11.85 6.48 9.36
N ILE A 25 11.11 6.38 8.26
CA ILE A 25 10.22 5.24 7.97
C ILE A 25 11.03 3.94 7.90
N SER A 26 12.19 3.96 7.23
CA SER A 26 13.08 2.81 7.11
C SER A 26 13.63 2.34 8.45
N SER A 27 13.88 3.26 9.41
CA SER A 27 14.33 2.88 10.75
C SER A 27 13.31 2.02 11.50
N PHE A 28 12.01 2.17 11.21
CA PHE A 28 10.97 1.37 11.86
C PHE A 28 10.96 -0.09 11.39
N PHE A 29 11.44 -0.40 10.18
CA PHE A 29 11.62 -1.80 9.75
C PHE A 29 12.59 -2.56 10.66
N LYS A 30 13.61 -1.89 11.22
CA LYS A 30 14.56 -2.51 12.15
C LYS A 30 13.94 -2.89 13.50
N LEU A 31 12.78 -2.34 13.81
CA LEU A 31 12.04 -2.63 15.05
C LEU A 31 11.12 -3.84 14.93
N THR A 32 10.84 -4.29 13.70
CA THR A 32 9.91 -5.38 13.41
C THR A 32 10.58 -6.75 13.49
N LYS A 33 9.76 -7.80 13.62
CA LYS A 33 10.20 -9.20 13.57
C LYS A 33 10.41 -9.69 12.12
N PRO A 34 11.21 -10.74 11.90
CA PRO A 34 11.24 -11.45 10.61
C PRO A 34 9.85 -11.96 10.23
N ALA A 35 9.55 -11.99 8.93
CA ALA A 35 8.29 -12.55 8.41
C ALA A 35 8.51 -13.92 7.77
N PHE A 36 9.36 -13.97 6.76
CA PHE A 36 9.74 -15.17 6.02
C PHE A 36 11.03 -14.90 5.24
N THR A 37 11.70 -15.96 4.81
CA THR A 37 12.86 -15.86 3.92
C THR A 37 12.39 -15.53 2.49
N VAL A 38 12.99 -14.50 1.91
CA VAL A 38 12.68 -14.09 0.54
C VAL A 38 13.43 -15.00 -0.45
N GLY A 39 12.67 -15.79 -1.19
CA GLY A 39 13.16 -16.66 -2.28
C GLY A 39 12.23 -16.56 -3.49
N ASP A 40 12.41 -17.46 -4.46
CA ASP A 40 11.56 -17.58 -5.66
C ASP A 40 11.38 -16.27 -6.44
N TYR A 41 12.50 -15.59 -6.69
CA TYR A 41 12.52 -14.25 -7.32
C TYR A 41 11.81 -14.22 -8.68
N GLY A 42 11.87 -15.29 -9.46
CA GLY A 42 11.18 -15.41 -10.76
C GLY A 42 9.66 -15.34 -10.59
N GLN A 43 9.10 -16.12 -9.66
CA GLN A 43 7.66 -16.10 -9.37
C GLN A 43 7.24 -14.75 -8.80
N ARG A 44 8.05 -14.15 -7.92
CA ARG A 44 7.79 -12.82 -7.36
C ARG A 44 7.76 -11.74 -8.42
N LEU A 45 8.71 -11.77 -9.35
CA LEU A 45 8.77 -10.85 -10.48
C LEU A 45 7.53 -11.00 -11.37
N TRP A 46 7.12 -12.24 -11.67
CA TRP A 46 5.93 -12.50 -12.46
C TRP A 46 4.67 -11.93 -11.76
N ILE A 47 4.46 -12.22 -10.47
CA ILE A 47 3.34 -11.68 -9.70
C ILE A 47 3.37 -10.15 -9.66
N MET A 48 4.54 -9.55 -9.52
CA MET A 48 4.69 -8.09 -9.54
C MET A 48 4.29 -7.51 -10.91
N LEU A 49 4.75 -8.12 -12.00
CA LEU A 49 4.39 -7.69 -13.36
C LEU A 49 2.90 -7.87 -13.63
N ASP A 50 2.30 -9.00 -13.23
CA ASP A 50 0.87 -9.26 -13.41
C ASP A 50 0.00 -8.33 -12.55
N VAL A 51 0.24 -8.29 -11.25
CA VAL A 51 -0.65 -7.62 -10.30
C VAL A 51 -0.37 -6.13 -10.20
N ALA A 52 0.90 -5.71 -10.07
CA ALA A 52 1.24 -4.31 -9.84
C ALA A 52 1.35 -3.52 -11.14
N ILE A 53 1.98 -4.04 -12.18
CA ILE A 53 2.16 -3.36 -13.47
C ILE A 53 0.96 -3.60 -14.39
N GLY A 54 0.55 -4.86 -14.56
CA GLY A 54 -0.61 -5.26 -15.37
C GLY A 54 -1.96 -4.94 -14.74
N GLN A 55 -1.99 -4.56 -13.45
CA GLN A 55 -3.18 -4.11 -12.71
C GLN A 55 -4.33 -5.13 -12.70
N THR A 56 -4.04 -6.45 -12.85
CA THR A 56 -5.04 -7.52 -13.03
C THR A 56 -6.08 -7.57 -11.91
N LYS A 57 -5.65 -7.42 -10.64
CA LYS A 57 -6.58 -7.34 -9.51
C LYS A 57 -7.37 -6.03 -9.45
N ILE A 58 -6.86 -4.95 -10.02
CA ILE A 58 -7.56 -3.67 -10.14
C ILE A 58 -8.74 -3.82 -11.10
N PHE A 59 -8.55 -4.51 -12.23
CA PHE A 59 -9.59 -4.77 -13.25
C PHE A 59 -10.74 -5.69 -12.79
N ARG A 60 -10.65 -6.34 -11.64
CA ARG A 60 -11.84 -7.01 -11.04
C ARG A 60 -13.03 -6.08 -10.86
N ARG A 61 -12.82 -4.77 -10.85
CA ARG A 61 -13.85 -3.73 -10.92
C ARG A 61 -13.63 -2.91 -12.19
N PRO A 62 -14.16 -3.35 -13.35
CA PRO A 62 -13.67 -2.94 -14.66
C PRO A 62 -13.70 -1.42 -14.87
N VAL A 63 -14.82 -0.75 -14.58
CA VAL A 63 -14.95 0.70 -14.84
C VAL A 63 -13.96 1.52 -14.00
N THR A 64 -13.99 1.34 -12.69
CA THR A 64 -13.07 2.07 -11.79
C THR A 64 -11.63 1.58 -11.92
N GLY A 65 -11.45 0.33 -12.34
CA GLY A 65 -10.17 -0.28 -12.60
C GLY A 65 -9.50 0.32 -13.83
N LEU A 66 -10.25 0.50 -14.91
CA LEU A 66 -9.74 1.15 -16.12
C LEU A 66 -9.24 2.57 -15.84
N PHE A 67 -10.05 3.40 -15.16
CA PHE A 67 -9.61 4.75 -14.81
C PHE A 67 -8.37 4.75 -13.91
N HIS A 68 -8.28 3.83 -12.94
CA HIS A 68 -7.09 3.73 -12.09
C HIS A 68 -5.86 3.27 -12.89
N ALA A 69 -6.01 2.30 -13.78
CA ALA A 69 -4.93 1.81 -14.63
C ALA A 69 -4.41 2.90 -15.58
N LEU A 70 -5.30 3.70 -16.17
CA LEU A 70 -4.93 4.85 -17.00
C LEU A 70 -4.14 5.90 -16.20
N VAL A 71 -4.56 6.18 -14.96
CA VAL A 71 -3.79 7.08 -14.07
C VAL A 71 -2.42 6.50 -13.73
N PHE A 72 -2.32 5.20 -13.43
CA PHE A 72 -1.06 4.55 -13.11
C PHE A 72 -0.10 4.53 -14.31
N TRP A 73 -0.54 4.06 -15.47
CA TRP A 73 0.31 4.02 -16.67
C TRP A 73 0.64 5.43 -17.18
N GLY A 74 -0.32 6.38 -17.08
CA GLY A 74 -0.08 7.77 -17.38
C GLY A 74 0.96 8.39 -16.46
N PHE A 75 0.94 8.09 -15.16
CA PHE A 75 1.99 8.50 -14.25
C PHE A 75 3.37 7.98 -14.70
N CYS A 76 3.48 6.71 -15.07
CA CYS A 76 4.74 6.14 -15.55
C CYS A 76 5.26 6.86 -16.82
N VAL A 77 4.37 7.20 -17.76
CA VAL A 77 4.74 7.90 -19.00
C VAL A 77 5.15 9.36 -18.73
N ILE A 78 4.35 10.09 -17.94
CA ILE A 78 4.59 11.50 -17.63
C ILE A 78 5.87 11.69 -16.80
N ALA A 79 6.26 10.71 -16.00
CA ALA A 79 7.49 10.75 -15.20
C ALA A 79 8.76 10.98 -16.05
N PHE A 80 8.80 10.50 -17.30
CA PHE A 80 9.93 10.77 -18.22
C PHE A 80 10.02 12.27 -18.57
N GLY A 81 8.91 12.95 -18.82
CA GLY A 81 8.89 14.40 -19.04
C GLY A 81 9.29 15.19 -17.80
N SER A 82 8.87 14.71 -16.62
CA SER A 82 9.29 15.34 -15.34
C SER A 82 10.80 15.18 -15.09
N LEU A 83 11.40 14.08 -15.52
CA LEU A 83 12.85 13.90 -15.48
C LEU A 83 13.57 14.92 -16.40
N GLU A 84 13.05 15.15 -17.62
CA GLU A 84 13.56 16.21 -18.50
C GLU A 84 13.53 17.57 -17.80
N MET A 85 12.41 17.92 -17.16
CA MET A 85 12.29 19.19 -16.44
C MET A 85 13.33 19.35 -15.32
N ILE A 86 13.71 18.27 -14.64
CA ILE A 86 14.78 18.29 -13.63
C ILE A 86 16.13 18.56 -14.29
N ILE A 87 16.43 17.91 -15.41
CA ILE A 87 17.67 18.13 -16.16
C ILE A 87 17.73 19.57 -16.66
N ASP A 88 16.67 20.07 -17.28
CA ASP A 88 16.60 21.44 -17.81
C ASP A 88 16.71 22.48 -16.68
N GLY A 89 16.09 22.24 -15.54
CA GLY A 89 16.17 23.13 -14.38
C GLY A 89 17.58 23.22 -13.79
N LEU A 90 18.32 22.10 -13.75
CA LEU A 90 19.70 22.06 -13.23
C LEU A 90 20.70 22.69 -14.17
N PHE A 91 20.66 22.31 -15.44
CA PHE A 91 21.67 22.68 -16.44
C PHE A 91 21.30 23.92 -17.26
N GLY A 92 20.08 24.41 -17.14
CA GLY A 92 19.59 25.56 -17.92
C GLY A 92 19.41 25.21 -19.41
N THR A 93 19.24 23.95 -19.73
CA THR A 93 18.92 23.50 -21.08
C THR A 93 17.43 23.69 -21.38
N GLU A 94 17.08 23.62 -22.66
CA GLU A 94 15.70 23.61 -23.10
C GLU A 94 15.44 22.31 -23.86
N ARG A 95 14.58 21.46 -23.27
CA ARG A 95 14.20 20.16 -23.84
C ARG A 95 15.40 19.29 -24.15
N TYR A 96 16.18 18.99 -23.12
CA TYR A 96 17.44 18.23 -23.25
C TYR A 96 17.23 16.88 -23.96
N LEU A 97 16.11 16.19 -23.67
CA LEU A 97 15.82 14.89 -24.26
C LEU A 97 15.49 14.93 -25.75
N LYS A 98 15.39 16.12 -26.38
CA LYS A 98 15.24 16.25 -27.86
C LYS A 98 16.37 15.54 -28.62
N LEU A 99 17.51 15.33 -27.98
CA LEU A 99 18.64 14.57 -28.53
C LEU A 99 18.26 13.10 -28.84
N LEU A 100 17.20 12.56 -28.26
CA LEU A 100 16.69 11.21 -28.52
C LEU A 100 15.94 11.09 -29.87
N GLY A 101 15.77 12.17 -30.61
CA GLY A 101 15.15 12.17 -31.93
C GLY A 101 13.71 11.60 -31.92
N PRO A 102 13.39 10.55 -32.72
CA PRO A 102 12.05 9.98 -32.79
C PRO A 102 11.49 9.48 -31.46
N LEU A 103 12.36 8.96 -30.57
CA LEU A 103 11.95 8.53 -29.23
C LEU A 103 11.44 9.71 -28.39
N TYR A 104 12.05 10.88 -28.53
CA TYR A 104 11.57 12.10 -27.89
C TYR A 104 10.15 12.48 -28.37
N THR A 105 9.90 12.38 -29.68
CA THR A 105 8.57 12.60 -30.25
C THR A 105 7.52 11.65 -29.66
N LEU A 106 7.88 10.38 -29.44
CA LEU A 106 6.99 9.41 -28.79
C LEU A 106 6.74 9.77 -27.32
N ILE A 107 7.77 10.16 -26.56
CA ILE A 107 7.67 10.56 -25.15
C ILE A 107 6.75 11.77 -25.00
N THR A 108 6.96 12.82 -25.82
CA THR A 108 6.15 14.04 -25.72
C THR A 108 4.72 13.82 -26.17
N ALA A 109 4.49 13.07 -27.26
CA ALA A 109 3.16 12.76 -27.74
C ALA A 109 2.35 11.92 -26.73
N SER A 110 2.97 10.86 -26.21
CA SER A 110 2.32 10.04 -25.18
C SER A 110 2.09 10.83 -23.89
N GLY A 111 3.05 11.65 -23.46
CA GLY A 111 2.91 12.53 -22.28
C GLY A 111 1.75 13.52 -22.41
N ASP A 112 1.57 14.11 -23.58
CA ASP A 112 0.49 15.06 -23.87
C ASP A 112 -0.90 14.38 -23.88
N ILE A 113 -1.02 13.19 -24.50
CA ILE A 113 -2.23 12.39 -24.50
C ILE A 113 -2.59 11.92 -23.08
N PHE A 114 -1.61 11.34 -22.36
CA PHE A 114 -1.85 10.89 -21.00
C PHE A 114 -2.10 12.03 -20.03
N GLY A 115 -1.55 13.23 -20.27
CA GLY A 115 -1.87 14.42 -19.50
C GLY A 115 -3.38 14.73 -19.52
N LEU A 116 -4.02 14.67 -20.69
CA LEU A 116 -5.46 14.83 -20.82
C LEU A 116 -6.23 13.66 -20.20
N LEU A 117 -5.87 12.42 -20.53
CA LEU A 117 -6.58 11.23 -20.05
C LEU A 117 -6.54 11.12 -18.51
N VAL A 118 -5.38 11.34 -17.90
CA VAL A 118 -5.24 11.36 -16.45
C VAL A 118 -6.06 12.49 -15.84
N GLY A 119 -6.01 13.69 -16.43
CA GLY A 119 -6.81 14.84 -15.97
C GLY A 119 -8.32 14.50 -15.94
N ILE A 120 -8.84 13.89 -17.00
CA ILE A 120 -10.23 13.43 -17.07
C ILE A 120 -10.52 12.37 -16.01
N CYS A 121 -9.68 11.36 -15.88
CA CYS A 121 -9.87 10.29 -14.88
C CYS A 121 -9.88 10.85 -13.43
N ILE A 122 -8.98 11.77 -13.13
CA ILE A 122 -8.91 12.42 -11.82
C ILE A 122 -10.15 13.29 -11.56
N LEU A 123 -10.61 14.02 -12.56
CA LEU A 123 -11.86 14.80 -12.45
C LEU A 123 -13.05 13.89 -12.16
N ILE A 124 -13.16 12.74 -12.85
CA ILE A 124 -14.19 11.73 -12.60
C ILE A 124 -14.09 11.21 -11.14
N PHE A 125 -12.87 10.92 -10.65
CA PHE A 125 -12.68 10.46 -9.28
C PHE A 125 -13.04 11.53 -8.24
N LEU A 126 -12.73 12.80 -8.49
CA LEU A 126 -13.12 13.92 -7.63
C LEU A 126 -14.63 14.11 -7.60
N VAL A 127 -15.28 14.18 -8.77
CA VAL A 127 -16.75 14.30 -8.86
C VAL A 127 -17.42 13.12 -8.16
N ARG A 128 -16.97 11.89 -8.43
CA ARG A 128 -17.49 10.70 -7.78
C ARG A 128 -17.34 10.75 -6.26
N ARG A 129 -16.24 11.32 -5.76
CA ARG A 129 -15.94 11.37 -4.34
C ARG A 129 -16.67 12.49 -3.60
N LEU A 130 -16.89 13.62 -4.28
CA LEU A 130 -17.53 14.80 -3.67
C LEU A 130 -19.06 14.74 -3.74
N PHE A 131 -19.61 14.16 -4.82
CA PHE A 131 -21.04 14.22 -5.11
C PHE A 131 -21.75 12.88 -4.94
N PHE A 132 -21.03 11.74 -4.93
CA PHE A 132 -21.65 10.43 -4.82
C PHE A 132 -21.32 9.76 -3.49
N HIS A 133 -22.36 9.19 -2.86
CA HIS A 133 -22.23 8.38 -1.67
C HIS A 133 -21.62 7.00 -2.00
N ILE A 134 -20.46 6.68 -1.45
CA ILE A 134 -19.76 5.43 -1.72
C ILE A 134 -19.62 4.65 -0.42
N ARG A 135 -20.53 3.70 -0.18
CA ARG A 135 -20.61 2.89 1.04
C ARG A 135 -19.27 2.33 1.51
N ARG A 136 -18.39 1.88 0.60
CA ARG A 136 -17.08 1.31 0.98
C ARG A 136 -16.09 2.34 1.52
N PHE A 137 -16.34 3.64 1.37
CA PHE A 137 -15.53 4.71 1.96
C PHE A 137 -16.02 5.14 3.34
N GLU A 138 -16.97 4.41 3.88
CA GLU A 138 -17.48 4.57 5.24
C GLU A 138 -16.88 3.52 6.16
N GLY A 139 -17.11 3.73 7.45
CA GLY A 139 -16.64 2.86 8.52
C GLY A 139 -16.08 3.68 9.68
N ILE A 140 -16.04 3.09 10.85
CA ILE A 140 -15.56 3.74 12.08
C ILE A 140 -14.10 4.21 11.98
N GLU A 141 -13.31 3.55 11.13
CA GLU A 141 -11.91 3.88 10.85
C GLU A 141 -11.73 5.02 9.84
N MET A 142 -12.79 5.38 9.08
CA MET A 142 -12.71 6.40 8.04
C MET A 142 -12.98 7.79 8.63
N LYS A 143 -11.96 8.36 9.24
CA LYS A 143 -11.99 9.70 9.82
C LYS A 143 -11.95 10.79 8.74
N ALA A 144 -12.38 12.03 9.08
CA ALA A 144 -12.34 13.18 8.18
C ALA A 144 -10.94 13.39 7.55
N VAL A 145 -9.87 13.18 8.31
CA VAL A 145 -8.49 13.29 7.82
C VAL A 145 -8.20 12.34 6.65
N SER A 146 -8.75 11.11 6.67
CA SER A 146 -8.58 10.17 5.56
C SER A 146 -9.32 10.62 4.29
N HIS A 147 -10.47 11.29 4.43
CA HIS A 147 -11.19 11.87 3.30
C HIS A 147 -10.45 13.09 2.73
N MET A 148 -9.97 13.97 3.61
CA MET A 148 -9.19 15.16 3.21
C MET A 148 -7.91 14.78 2.49
N ASP A 149 -7.16 13.80 2.99
CA ASP A 149 -5.95 13.29 2.37
C ASP A 149 -6.17 12.83 0.91
N ALA A 150 -7.26 12.10 0.66
CA ALA A 150 -7.58 11.67 -0.69
C ALA A 150 -7.99 12.83 -1.61
N ASN A 151 -8.79 13.77 -1.11
CA ASN A 151 -9.22 14.92 -1.89
C ASN A 151 -8.03 15.83 -2.23
N LEU A 152 -7.14 16.06 -1.25
CA LEU A 152 -5.90 16.82 -1.45
C LEU A 152 -5.03 16.19 -2.54
N ALA A 153 -4.78 14.88 -2.46
CA ALA A 153 -3.96 14.21 -3.45
C ALA A 153 -4.56 14.25 -4.87
N LEU A 154 -5.87 13.99 -5.00
CA LEU A 154 -6.55 14.08 -6.29
C LEU A 154 -6.51 15.51 -6.85
N SER A 155 -6.72 16.54 -6.00
CA SER A 155 -6.65 17.95 -6.42
C SER A 155 -5.23 18.32 -6.87
N MET A 156 -4.20 17.85 -6.17
CA MET A 156 -2.81 18.09 -6.59
C MET A 156 -2.49 17.42 -7.92
N ILE A 157 -2.96 16.19 -8.16
CA ILE A 157 -2.77 15.54 -9.47
C ILE A 157 -3.52 16.29 -10.56
N LEU A 158 -4.73 16.79 -10.30
CA LEU A 158 -5.46 17.60 -11.28
C LEU A 158 -4.70 18.88 -11.63
N LEU A 159 -4.16 19.59 -10.63
CA LEU A 159 -3.32 20.78 -10.85
C LEU A 159 -2.04 20.46 -11.62
N LEU A 160 -1.43 19.29 -11.36
CA LEU A 160 -0.29 18.79 -12.14
C LEU A 160 -0.67 18.61 -13.62
N MET A 161 -1.83 18.04 -13.91
CA MET A 161 -2.27 17.87 -15.31
C MET A 161 -2.61 19.21 -15.98
N ILE A 162 -3.24 20.13 -15.26
CA ILE A 162 -3.52 21.48 -15.76
C ILE A 162 -2.22 22.23 -16.08
N SER A 163 -1.25 22.19 -15.17
CA SER A 163 0.05 22.85 -15.39
C SER A 163 0.86 22.20 -16.52
N LEU A 164 0.82 20.86 -16.67
CA LEU A 164 1.47 20.15 -17.77
C LEU A 164 0.88 20.55 -19.14
N LEU A 165 -0.43 20.46 -19.27
CA LEU A 165 -1.12 20.83 -20.52
C LEU A 165 -0.99 22.33 -20.80
N GLY A 166 -1.05 23.18 -19.78
CA GLY A 166 -0.83 24.62 -19.91
C GLY A 166 0.57 24.97 -20.39
N MET A 167 1.59 24.27 -19.89
CA MET A 167 2.98 24.42 -20.35
C MET A 167 3.13 23.95 -21.81
N ASN A 168 2.58 22.80 -22.19
CA ASN A 168 2.62 22.29 -23.55
C ASN A 168 1.87 23.21 -24.52
N LEU A 169 0.69 23.67 -24.13
CA LEU A 169 -0.10 24.64 -24.88
C LEU A 169 0.68 25.94 -25.16
N ALA A 170 1.28 26.54 -24.12
CA ALA A 170 2.05 27.77 -24.26
C ALA A 170 3.30 27.57 -25.13
N TYR A 171 3.94 26.40 -25.03
CA TYR A 171 5.05 26.05 -25.92
C TYR A 171 4.62 25.98 -27.39
N CYS A 172 3.55 25.24 -27.69
CA CYS A 172 3.03 25.13 -29.06
C CYS A 172 2.64 26.50 -29.64
N ALA A 173 1.99 27.36 -28.86
CA ALA A 173 1.62 28.71 -29.28
C ALA A 173 2.85 29.60 -29.49
N GLY A 174 3.86 29.52 -28.64
CA GLY A 174 5.12 30.27 -28.80
C GLY A 174 5.91 29.87 -30.04
N VAL A 175 5.99 28.55 -30.31
CA VAL A 175 6.62 28.03 -31.55
C VAL A 175 5.87 28.53 -32.80
N ALA A 176 4.53 28.48 -32.79
CA ALA A 176 3.71 28.95 -33.89
C ALA A 176 3.89 30.46 -34.10
N ALA A 177 3.99 31.26 -33.06
CA ALA A 177 4.18 32.72 -33.14
C ALA A 177 5.57 33.12 -33.68
N THR A 178 6.61 32.30 -33.42
CA THR A 178 8.00 32.60 -33.83
C THR A 178 8.40 31.92 -35.13
N GLY A 179 7.60 30.98 -35.66
CA GLY A 179 7.94 30.16 -36.82
C GLY A 179 9.10 29.19 -36.57
N ALA A 180 9.44 28.93 -35.31
CA ALA A 180 10.49 27.99 -34.92
C ALA A 180 10.09 26.53 -35.18
N THR A 181 11.07 25.64 -35.27
CA THR A 181 10.81 24.18 -35.39
C THR A 181 10.37 23.61 -34.08
N MET A 182 9.22 22.95 -34.08
CA MET A 182 8.69 22.29 -32.89
C MET A 182 9.53 21.06 -32.52
N ALA A 183 10.02 21.00 -31.28
CA ALA A 183 10.69 19.81 -30.76
C ALA A 183 9.64 18.88 -30.13
N GLY A 184 9.53 17.63 -30.66
CA GLY A 184 8.52 16.65 -30.22
C GLY A 184 7.15 16.85 -30.90
N ALA A 185 6.12 16.13 -30.37
CA ALA A 185 4.74 16.23 -30.85
C ALA A 185 3.78 16.41 -29.67
N TYR A 186 2.75 17.21 -29.85
CA TYR A 186 1.76 17.61 -28.86
C TYR A 186 0.34 17.50 -29.44
N PRO A 187 -0.17 16.25 -29.65
CA PRO A 187 -1.42 16.02 -30.38
C PRO A 187 -2.67 16.60 -29.72
N VAL A 188 -2.63 16.82 -28.39
CA VAL A 188 -3.73 17.46 -27.66
C VAL A 188 -3.51 18.97 -27.57
N SER A 189 -2.35 19.39 -27.06
CA SER A 189 -2.07 20.79 -26.76
C SER A 189 -2.03 21.68 -27.99
N ILE A 190 -1.66 21.15 -29.17
CA ILE A 190 -1.65 21.92 -30.43
C ILE A 190 -3.06 22.40 -30.83
N HIS A 191 -4.10 21.62 -30.56
CA HIS A 191 -5.49 21.99 -30.84
C HIS A 191 -6.07 23.02 -29.85
N LEU A 192 -5.41 23.21 -28.71
CA LEU A 192 -5.80 24.17 -27.69
C LEU A 192 -5.13 25.56 -27.90
N THR A 193 -4.19 25.68 -28.83
CA THR A 193 -3.44 26.93 -29.07
C THR A 193 -4.33 28.13 -29.38
N SER A 194 -5.51 27.90 -29.98
CA SER A 194 -6.50 28.94 -30.23
C SER A 194 -6.97 29.69 -28.98
N LEU A 195 -6.89 29.05 -27.80
CA LEU A 195 -7.28 29.67 -26.53
C LEU A 195 -6.38 30.85 -26.13
N ILE A 196 -5.12 30.87 -26.61
CA ILE A 196 -4.13 31.90 -26.26
C ILE A 196 -3.47 32.54 -27.51
N ALA A 197 -3.88 32.18 -28.72
CA ALA A 197 -3.26 32.67 -29.98
C ALA A 197 -3.35 34.20 -30.16
N GLY A 198 -4.31 34.87 -29.51
CA GLY A 198 -4.44 36.34 -29.53
C GLY A 198 -3.59 37.08 -28.50
N LEU A 199 -2.84 36.39 -27.67
CA LEU A 199 -2.02 37.00 -26.61
C LEU A 199 -0.65 37.45 -27.18
N PRO A 200 -0.07 38.55 -26.63
CA PRO A 200 1.31 38.92 -26.93
C PRO A 200 2.31 37.80 -26.61
N ALA A 201 3.38 37.67 -27.39
CA ALA A 201 4.42 36.65 -27.19
C ALA A 201 5.03 36.70 -25.77
N SER A 202 5.17 37.89 -25.17
CA SER A 202 5.61 38.06 -23.80
C SER A 202 4.65 37.39 -22.79
N THR A 203 3.34 37.51 -23.00
CA THR A 203 2.32 36.88 -22.13
C THR A 203 2.32 35.37 -22.29
N ILE A 204 2.48 34.85 -23.53
CA ILE A 204 2.63 33.39 -23.76
C ILE A 204 3.86 32.87 -23.02
N GLY A 205 4.98 33.60 -23.04
CA GLY A 205 6.17 33.25 -22.26
C GLY A 205 5.93 33.22 -20.73
N ILE A 206 5.17 34.19 -20.22
CA ILE A 206 4.78 34.20 -18.78
C ILE A 206 3.91 32.98 -18.44
N VAL A 207 2.94 32.64 -19.30
CA VAL A 207 2.10 31.42 -19.08
C VAL A 207 2.97 30.17 -19.07
N TYR A 208 3.91 30.03 -20.00
CA TYR A 208 4.85 28.90 -20.05
C TYR A 208 5.65 28.77 -18.75
N GLU A 209 6.33 29.85 -18.34
CA GLU A 209 7.16 29.85 -17.13
C GLU A 209 6.31 29.61 -15.87
N THR A 210 5.12 30.19 -15.77
CA THR A 210 4.22 29.96 -14.64
C THR A 210 3.78 28.50 -14.55
N CYS A 211 3.40 27.90 -15.67
CA CYS A 211 3.01 26.48 -15.72
C CYS A 211 4.21 25.56 -15.44
N TRP A 212 5.39 25.87 -15.96
CA TRP A 212 6.62 25.12 -15.73
C TRP A 212 6.99 25.09 -14.24
N TRP A 213 7.06 26.27 -13.62
CA TRP A 213 7.36 26.37 -12.18
C TRP A 213 6.26 25.73 -11.31
N SER A 214 5.00 25.96 -11.65
CA SER A 214 3.88 25.35 -10.93
C SER A 214 3.95 23.82 -10.98
N HIS A 215 4.22 23.26 -12.16
CA HIS A 215 4.31 21.81 -12.35
C HIS A 215 5.42 21.20 -11.50
N ILE A 216 6.64 21.71 -11.59
CA ILE A 216 7.78 21.14 -10.89
C ILE A 216 7.68 21.34 -9.37
N LEU A 217 7.21 22.49 -8.90
CA LEU A 217 6.99 22.73 -7.47
C LEU A 217 5.89 21.84 -6.90
N LEU A 218 4.80 21.63 -7.64
CA LEU A 218 3.75 20.69 -7.25
C LEU A 218 4.29 19.26 -7.15
N ILE A 219 5.17 18.82 -8.08
CA ILE A 219 5.84 17.51 -7.98
C ILE A 219 6.66 17.44 -6.68
N PHE A 220 7.47 18.45 -6.37
CA PHE A 220 8.33 18.47 -5.21
C PHE A 220 7.53 18.45 -3.90
N ILE A 221 6.47 19.24 -3.81
CA ILE A 221 5.56 19.27 -2.66
C ILE A 221 4.85 17.92 -2.53
N PHE A 222 4.29 17.41 -3.62
CA PHE A 222 3.56 16.16 -3.61
C PHE A 222 4.43 14.98 -3.21
N ALA A 223 5.66 14.87 -3.75
CA ALA A 223 6.62 13.84 -3.37
C ALA A 223 6.88 13.81 -1.85
N ASN A 224 6.95 14.99 -1.21
CA ASN A 224 7.18 15.12 0.24
C ASN A 224 5.92 14.89 1.09
N ILE A 225 4.72 15.06 0.53
CA ILE A 225 3.45 14.73 1.20
C ILE A 225 3.18 13.22 1.17
N LEU A 226 3.55 12.52 0.08
CA LEU A 226 3.24 11.10 -0.14
C LEU A 226 3.61 10.19 1.03
N PRO A 227 4.79 10.27 1.68
CA PRO A 227 5.16 9.40 2.80
C PRO A 227 4.25 9.52 4.03
N TYR A 228 3.51 10.63 4.16
CA TYR A 228 2.56 10.88 5.26
C TYR A 228 1.13 10.52 4.87
N SER A 229 0.86 10.37 3.58
CA SER A 229 -0.42 10.09 2.96
C SER A 229 -0.64 8.59 2.73
N LYS A 230 -1.90 8.16 2.61
CA LYS A 230 -2.23 6.84 2.06
C LYS A 230 -1.81 6.68 0.60
N HIS A 231 -1.51 7.77 -0.10
CA HIS A 231 -0.96 7.75 -1.47
C HIS A 231 0.50 7.34 -1.53
N PHE A 232 1.15 7.07 -0.39
CA PHE A 232 2.46 6.44 -0.33
C PHE A 232 2.48 5.06 -1.03
N HIS A 233 1.32 4.48 -1.29
CA HIS A 233 1.20 3.28 -2.12
C HIS A 233 1.82 3.42 -3.51
N VAL A 234 1.96 4.62 -4.06
CA VAL A 234 2.64 4.86 -5.33
C VAL A 234 4.06 4.28 -5.30
N PHE A 235 4.75 4.40 -4.16
CA PHE A 235 6.07 3.81 -3.96
C PHE A 235 6.02 2.40 -3.35
N MET A 236 5.06 2.15 -2.44
CA MET A 236 5.08 0.93 -1.60
C MET A 236 4.29 -0.24 -2.20
N SER A 237 3.38 -0.02 -3.15
CA SER A 237 2.58 -1.12 -3.71
C SER A 237 3.40 -2.11 -4.53
N ILE A 238 4.33 -1.64 -5.36
CA ILE A 238 5.19 -2.50 -6.17
C ILE A 238 6.06 -3.41 -5.30
N PRO A 239 6.88 -2.88 -4.36
CA PRO A 239 7.64 -3.74 -3.45
C PRO A 239 6.74 -4.60 -2.57
N ASN A 240 5.56 -4.13 -2.16
CA ASN A 240 4.63 -4.93 -1.37
C ASN A 240 4.10 -6.14 -2.12
N VAL A 241 3.78 -6.00 -3.40
CA VAL A 241 3.34 -7.12 -4.26
C VAL A 241 4.50 -8.07 -4.53
N PHE A 242 5.69 -7.55 -4.83
CA PHE A 242 6.90 -8.38 -5.01
C PHE A 242 7.22 -9.22 -3.76
N LEU A 243 7.09 -8.62 -2.58
CA LEU A 243 7.34 -9.25 -1.28
C LEU A 243 6.09 -9.90 -0.67
N SER A 244 5.03 -10.17 -1.45
CA SER A 244 3.86 -10.90 -0.95
C SER A 244 4.19 -12.36 -0.64
N ARG A 245 3.42 -12.99 0.26
CA ARG A 245 3.56 -14.42 0.53
C ARG A 245 3.19 -15.21 -0.72
N LEU A 246 4.00 -16.22 -1.02
CA LEU A 246 3.78 -17.15 -2.14
C LEU A 246 2.96 -18.38 -1.73
N ASP A 247 2.90 -18.67 -0.42
CA ASP A 247 2.05 -19.76 0.09
C ASP A 247 0.58 -19.57 -0.28
N PRO A 248 -0.17 -20.65 -0.48
CA PRO A 248 -1.62 -20.58 -0.63
C PRO A 248 -2.28 -19.79 0.50
N LEU A 249 -3.29 -18.99 0.20
CA LEU A 249 -3.93 -18.08 1.17
C LEU A 249 -4.46 -18.79 2.42
N GLY A 250 -4.90 -20.03 2.31
CA GLY A 250 -5.38 -20.82 3.45
C GLY A 250 -4.28 -21.39 4.35
N LYS A 251 -3.02 -21.37 3.90
CA LYS A 251 -1.90 -21.88 4.70
C LYS A 251 -1.49 -20.85 5.74
N LEU A 252 -1.72 -21.15 7.00
CA LEU A 252 -1.26 -20.34 8.12
C LEU A 252 0.25 -20.55 8.35
N PRO A 253 1.02 -19.51 8.73
CA PRO A 253 2.42 -19.68 9.10
C PRO A 253 2.55 -20.49 10.39
N ASN A 254 3.51 -21.39 10.43
CA ASN A 254 3.90 -22.04 11.67
C ASN A 254 4.61 -21.07 12.62
N MET A 255 4.63 -21.43 13.89
CA MET A 255 5.51 -20.82 14.88
C MET A 255 6.70 -21.77 15.07
N ASP A 256 7.86 -21.38 14.58
CA ASP A 256 9.04 -22.27 14.54
C ASP A 256 9.52 -22.65 15.94
N SER A 257 9.38 -21.75 16.93
CA SER A 257 9.65 -22.04 18.34
C SER A 257 8.80 -23.21 18.85
N ILE A 258 7.48 -23.13 18.65
CA ILE A 258 6.55 -24.18 19.05
C ILE A 258 6.81 -25.50 18.30
N THR A 259 7.05 -25.40 16.99
CA THR A 259 7.35 -26.58 16.17
C THR A 259 8.60 -27.31 16.69
N ARG A 260 9.61 -26.56 17.14
CA ARG A 260 10.84 -27.11 17.72
C ARG A 260 10.57 -27.79 19.04
N GLU A 261 9.84 -27.15 19.95
CA GLU A 261 9.48 -27.72 21.24
C GLU A 261 8.66 -29.02 21.09
N VAL A 262 7.65 -29.02 20.22
CA VAL A 262 6.85 -30.21 19.94
C VAL A 262 7.71 -31.36 19.38
N LYS A 263 8.65 -31.06 18.48
CA LYS A 263 9.58 -32.05 17.95
C LYS A 263 10.47 -32.66 19.06
N MET A 264 10.99 -31.83 19.96
CA MET A 264 11.77 -32.32 21.13
C MET A 264 10.94 -33.18 22.06
N MET A 265 9.67 -32.85 22.26
CA MET A 265 8.76 -33.67 23.08
C MET A 265 8.45 -35.02 22.43
N LEU A 266 8.31 -35.07 21.11
CA LEU A 266 7.99 -36.29 20.37
C LEU A 266 9.21 -37.21 20.15
N ASP A 267 10.39 -36.64 20.03
CA ASP A 267 11.65 -37.38 19.86
C ASP A 267 12.78 -36.70 20.67
N PRO A 268 12.86 -36.97 21.98
CA PRO A 268 13.89 -36.40 22.85
C PRO A 268 15.32 -36.76 22.47
N ASN A 269 15.52 -37.81 21.67
CA ASN A 269 16.83 -38.30 21.23
C ASN A 269 17.15 -37.85 19.76
N GLY A 270 16.24 -37.14 19.11
CA GLY A 270 16.28 -36.81 17.68
C GLY A 270 17.30 -35.75 17.27
N GLY A 271 18.27 -35.39 18.10
CA GLY A 271 19.37 -34.49 17.74
C GLY A 271 18.93 -33.04 17.41
N VAL A 272 17.77 -32.60 17.85
CA VAL A 272 17.37 -31.18 17.80
C VAL A 272 18.24 -30.45 18.82
N ASP A 273 19.02 -29.47 18.34
CA ASP A 273 19.87 -28.63 19.20
C ASP A 273 19.04 -28.13 20.41
N ALA A 274 19.45 -28.54 21.61
CA ALA A 274 18.83 -28.08 22.85
C ALA A 274 18.90 -26.52 22.83
N VAL A 275 17.74 -25.90 22.99
CA VAL A 275 17.71 -24.41 23.16
C VAL A 275 18.53 -24.14 24.42
N SER A 276 19.62 -23.36 24.28
CA SER A 276 20.39 -22.97 25.47
C SER A 276 19.45 -22.26 26.43
N ALA A 277 19.60 -22.51 27.73
CA ALA A 277 18.78 -21.86 28.77
C ALA A 277 18.80 -20.32 28.70
N ASP A 278 19.79 -19.76 28.02
CA ASP A 278 19.97 -18.31 27.81
C ASP A 278 19.23 -17.77 26.57
N THR A 279 18.51 -18.63 25.79
CA THR A 279 17.75 -18.12 24.65
C THR A 279 16.53 -17.36 25.16
N PRO A 280 16.36 -16.06 24.87
CA PRO A 280 15.19 -15.30 25.31
C PRO A 280 13.91 -15.97 24.81
N VAL A 281 12.96 -16.22 25.69
CA VAL A 281 11.64 -16.74 25.33
C VAL A 281 10.96 -15.70 24.45
N GLU A 282 10.75 -16.05 23.19
CA GLU A 282 10.10 -15.16 22.22
C GLU A 282 8.59 -15.12 22.52
N ARG A 283 8.02 -13.91 22.60
CA ARG A 283 6.58 -13.70 22.78
C ARG A 283 5.80 -14.37 21.64
N PHE A 284 4.76 -15.13 21.99
CA PHE A 284 3.89 -15.78 21.03
C PHE A 284 2.91 -14.78 20.41
N GLY A 285 2.90 -14.71 19.08
CA GLY A 285 1.97 -13.87 18.32
C GLY A 285 2.27 -12.38 18.43
N VAL A 286 1.21 -11.56 18.30
CA VAL A 286 1.30 -10.10 18.19
C VAL A 286 0.43 -9.41 19.23
N LYS A 287 1.06 -8.63 20.11
CA LYS A 287 0.39 -7.72 21.05
C LYS A 287 0.47 -6.28 20.58
N ASP A 288 1.66 -5.82 20.19
CA ASP A 288 1.89 -4.43 19.88
C ASP A 288 2.92 -4.26 18.73
N ALA A 289 3.36 -3.05 18.49
CA ALA A 289 4.23 -2.62 17.40
C ALA A 289 5.56 -3.42 17.30
N GLU A 290 6.15 -3.81 18.43
CA GLU A 290 7.40 -4.60 18.50
C GLU A 290 7.22 -6.06 18.06
N ASP A 291 5.99 -6.56 18.01
CA ASP A 291 5.70 -7.96 17.68
C ASP A 291 5.34 -8.14 16.20
N ILE A 292 4.99 -7.05 15.48
CA ILE A 292 4.64 -7.16 14.06
C ILE A 292 5.87 -7.52 13.22
N THR A 293 5.62 -8.19 12.10
CA THR A 293 6.67 -8.52 11.15
C THR A 293 6.95 -7.34 10.20
N TRP A 294 8.14 -7.35 9.56
CA TRP A 294 8.45 -6.37 8.51
C TRP A 294 7.40 -6.36 7.40
N LYS A 295 6.78 -7.52 7.11
CA LYS A 295 5.74 -7.62 6.09
C LYS A 295 4.45 -6.95 6.54
N ASN A 296 4.02 -7.12 7.79
CA ASN A 296 2.85 -6.41 8.32
C ASN A 296 3.03 -4.88 8.27
N TYR A 297 4.24 -4.41 8.59
CA TYR A 297 4.54 -2.99 8.49
C TYR A 297 4.52 -2.50 7.03
N LEU A 298 5.15 -3.22 6.09
CA LEU A 298 5.12 -2.92 4.66
C LEU A 298 3.68 -2.91 4.12
N ASP A 299 2.87 -3.90 4.48
CA ASP A 299 1.44 -3.97 4.16
C ASP A 299 0.70 -2.71 4.62
N SER A 300 1.00 -2.23 5.83
CA SER A 300 0.38 -1.04 6.39
C SER A 300 0.76 0.24 5.64
N LEU A 301 2.01 0.37 5.18
CA LEU A 301 2.47 1.50 4.38
C LEU A 301 1.87 1.50 2.97
N ALA A 302 1.68 0.32 2.39
CA ALA A 302 1.13 0.15 1.05
C ALA A 302 -0.40 0.28 1.01
N CYS A 303 -1.10 0.11 2.15
CA CYS A 303 -2.56 0.14 2.21
C CYS A 303 -3.12 1.51 1.81
N THR A 304 -3.99 1.53 0.77
CA THR A 304 -4.63 2.74 0.24
C THR A 304 -5.96 3.08 0.90
N GLU A 305 -6.39 2.31 1.90
CA GLU A 305 -7.71 2.46 2.54
C GLU A 305 -8.89 2.33 1.56
N CYS A 306 -8.72 1.61 0.46
CA CYS A 306 -9.73 1.54 -0.61
C CYS A 306 -11.03 0.80 -0.23
N GLY A 307 -11.04 0.07 0.89
CA GLY A 307 -12.22 -0.59 1.45
C GLY A 307 -12.68 -1.84 0.69
N ARG A 308 -11.92 -2.35 -0.29
CA ARG A 308 -12.30 -3.59 -1.00
C ARG A 308 -12.36 -4.79 -0.06
N CYS A 309 -11.37 -4.93 0.83
CA CYS A 309 -11.31 -6.02 1.81
C CYS A 309 -12.49 -5.99 2.80
N THR A 310 -12.89 -4.82 3.26
CA THR A 310 -14.05 -4.66 4.16
C THR A 310 -15.36 -4.96 3.46
N SER A 311 -15.51 -4.54 2.19
CA SER A 311 -16.75 -4.75 1.42
C SER A 311 -17.07 -6.21 1.06
N VAL A 312 -16.10 -7.12 1.20
CA VAL A 312 -16.26 -8.58 0.96
C VAL A 312 -16.13 -9.40 2.23
N CYS A 313 -15.90 -8.76 3.38
CA CYS A 313 -15.76 -9.46 4.65
C CYS A 313 -17.12 -9.93 5.15
N PRO A 314 -17.36 -11.26 5.32
CA PRO A 314 -18.64 -11.77 5.82
C PRO A 314 -19.01 -11.20 7.18
N ALA A 315 -18.05 -11.08 8.08
CA ALA A 315 -18.29 -10.50 9.41
C ALA A 315 -18.76 -9.03 9.32
N ASN A 316 -18.12 -8.22 8.47
CA ASN A 316 -18.53 -6.82 8.28
C ASN A 316 -19.91 -6.70 7.62
N ILE A 317 -20.18 -7.52 6.58
CA ILE A 317 -21.46 -7.53 5.86
C ILE A 317 -22.62 -7.89 6.80
N THR A 318 -22.38 -8.78 7.77
CA THR A 318 -23.39 -9.19 8.78
C THR A 318 -23.46 -8.27 9.99
N GLY A 319 -22.80 -7.12 9.95
CA GLY A 319 -22.89 -6.09 11.01
C GLY A 319 -21.98 -6.30 12.21
N LYS A 320 -21.02 -7.23 12.16
CA LYS A 320 -20.00 -7.37 13.20
C LYS A 320 -18.93 -6.28 13.07
N LYS A 321 -18.24 -5.93 14.17
CA LYS A 321 -17.30 -4.80 14.23
C LYS A 321 -16.06 -4.97 13.36
N LEU A 322 -15.73 -6.18 12.90
CA LEU A 322 -14.52 -6.42 12.12
C LEU A 322 -14.53 -5.67 10.78
N SER A 323 -13.53 -4.81 10.60
CA SER A 323 -13.12 -4.26 9.31
C SER A 323 -11.67 -4.65 9.03
N PRO A 324 -11.39 -5.54 8.04
CA PRO A 324 -10.01 -5.90 7.70
C PRO A 324 -9.16 -4.69 7.32
N ARG A 325 -9.74 -3.65 6.71
CA ARG A 325 -9.08 -2.38 6.43
C ARG A 325 -8.59 -1.71 7.72
N LYS A 326 -9.46 -1.64 8.75
CA LYS A 326 -9.15 -1.03 10.04
C LYS A 326 -7.93 -1.70 10.69
N ILE A 327 -7.86 -3.02 10.69
CA ILE A 327 -6.72 -3.78 11.25
C ILE A 327 -5.39 -3.27 10.68
N ILE A 328 -5.30 -3.10 9.37
CA ILE A 328 -4.07 -2.62 8.70
C ILE A 328 -3.81 -1.12 8.95
N MET A 329 -4.88 -0.32 9.01
CA MET A 329 -4.77 1.11 9.33
C MET A 329 -4.27 1.32 10.76
N ASP A 330 -4.74 0.52 11.70
CA ASP A 330 -4.34 0.59 13.11
C ASP A 330 -2.87 0.20 13.30
N VAL A 331 -2.38 -0.82 12.58
CA VAL A 331 -0.93 -1.12 12.54
C VAL A 331 -0.13 0.10 12.10
N ARG A 332 -0.53 0.76 11.01
CA ARG A 332 0.14 1.98 10.54
C ARG A 332 0.05 3.12 11.56
N ALA A 333 -1.10 3.31 12.18
CA ALA A 333 -1.30 4.34 13.19
C ALA A 333 -0.41 4.09 14.42
N ARG A 334 -0.38 2.85 14.91
CA ARG A 334 0.43 2.45 16.06
C ARG A 334 1.94 2.60 15.79
N MET A 335 2.41 2.18 14.61
CA MET A 335 3.81 2.39 14.21
C MET A 335 4.18 3.87 14.06
N LYS A 336 3.27 4.71 13.59
CA LYS A 336 3.50 6.17 13.53
C LYS A 336 3.61 6.78 14.94
N GLU A 337 2.84 6.31 15.90
CA GLU A 337 2.83 6.79 17.30
C GLU A 337 4.03 6.25 18.08
N LYS A 338 4.18 4.94 18.16
CA LYS A 338 5.18 4.27 19.02
C LYS A 338 6.58 4.21 18.38
N GLY A 339 6.66 4.07 17.04
CA GLY A 339 7.93 3.86 16.34
C GLY A 339 9.03 4.88 16.64
N PRO A 340 8.77 6.20 16.62
CA PRO A 340 9.75 7.21 16.99
C PRO A 340 10.26 7.06 18.43
N LEU A 341 9.40 6.65 19.35
CA LEU A 341 9.72 6.45 20.75
C LEU A 341 10.58 5.20 20.96
N MET A 342 10.28 4.12 20.21
CA MET A 342 11.11 2.91 20.20
C MET A 342 12.49 3.14 19.59
N VAL A 343 12.60 3.96 18.53
CA VAL A 343 13.90 4.33 17.96
C VAL A 343 14.75 5.10 18.97
N LYS A 344 14.12 5.95 19.78
CA LYS A 344 14.81 6.80 20.78
C LYS A 344 15.16 6.06 22.06
N ASN A 345 14.25 5.21 22.57
CA ASN A 345 14.31 4.65 23.92
C ASN A 345 14.59 3.13 23.95
N GLY A 346 14.71 2.50 22.78
CA GLY A 346 14.86 1.04 22.66
C GLY A 346 13.56 0.33 22.25
N ARG A 347 13.71 -0.90 21.73
CA ARG A 347 12.59 -1.70 21.22
C ARG A 347 11.55 -2.03 22.29
N ASP A 348 11.97 -2.22 23.53
CA ASP A 348 11.12 -2.62 24.66
C ASP A 348 10.42 -1.45 25.35
N TYR A 349 10.48 -0.25 24.75
CA TYR A 349 9.82 0.93 25.29
C TYR A 349 8.29 0.73 25.35
N SER A 350 7.71 1.01 26.53
CA SER A 350 6.27 0.95 26.78
C SER A 350 5.70 2.34 27.03
N ASP A 351 4.61 2.66 26.34
CA ASP A 351 3.80 3.87 26.57
C ASP A 351 2.45 3.52 27.22
N GLN A 352 2.33 2.34 27.77
CA GLN A 352 1.11 1.77 28.43
C GLN A 352 -0.07 1.53 27.47
N LYS A 353 0.11 1.73 26.17
CA LYS A 353 -0.86 1.37 25.14
C LYS A 353 -0.36 0.17 24.36
N SER A 354 -1.28 -0.59 23.78
CA SER A 354 -0.96 -1.67 22.85
C SER A 354 -1.86 -1.66 21.61
N LEU A 355 -1.40 -2.24 20.52
CA LEU A 355 -2.19 -2.41 19.32
C LEU A 355 -3.44 -3.24 19.62
N LEU A 356 -3.27 -4.31 20.42
CA LEU A 356 -4.35 -5.14 20.91
C LEU A 356 -5.08 -4.42 22.07
N ARG A 357 -6.38 -4.33 22.02
CA ARG A 357 -7.34 -3.68 22.91
C ARG A 357 -7.45 -2.15 22.75
N ASP A 358 -6.35 -1.39 22.69
CA ASP A 358 -6.45 0.07 22.56
C ASP A 358 -6.81 0.51 21.13
N TYR A 359 -6.41 -0.27 20.13
CA TYR A 359 -6.71 -0.01 18.71
C TYR A 359 -7.65 -1.08 18.14
N ILE A 360 -7.35 -2.35 18.37
CA ILE A 360 -8.06 -3.51 17.84
C ILE A 360 -8.66 -4.30 18.99
N SER A 361 -9.97 -4.37 19.07
CA SER A 361 -10.68 -5.10 20.12
C SER A 361 -10.65 -6.61 19.89
N GLU A 362 -10.76 -7.38 20.99
CA GLU A 362 -10.87 -8.84 20.92
C GLU A 362 -12.10 -9.27 20.11
N GLU A 363 -13.22 -8.53 20.20
CA GLU A 363 -14.43 -8.80 19.42
C GLU A 363 -14.15 -8.72 17.91
N GLU A 364 -13.38 -7.74 17.44
CA GLU A 364 -12.97 -7.63 16.03
C GLU A 364 -12.16 -8.86 15.61
N LEU A 365 -11.21 -9.29 16.44
CA LEU A 365 -10.39 -10.44 16.13
C LEU A 365 -11.22 -11.73 16.04
N TRP A 366 -12.08 -11.99 17.03
CA TRP A 366 -12.87 -13.21 17.07
C TRP A 366 -14.03 -13.25 16.07
N ALA A 367 -14.43 -12.11 15.51
CA ALA A 367 -15.38 -12.06 14.41
C ALA A 367 -14.81 -12.60 13.08
N CYS A 368 -13.48 -12.72 12.93
CA CYS A 368 -12.87 -13.22 11.70
C CYS A 368 -13.08 -14.73 11.55
N THR A 369 -13.64 -15.14 10.41
CA THR A 369 -13.84 -16.57 10.05
C THR A 369 -12.67 -17.17 9.27
N THR A 370 -11.56 -16.44 9.10
CA THR A 370 -10.37 -16.85 8.33
C THR A 370 -10.66 -17.28 6.88
N CYS A 371 -11.75 -16.80 6.28
CA CYS A 371 -12.19 -17.18 4.94
C CYS A 371 -11.29 -16.64 3.79
N ASN A 372 -10.31 -15.78 4.09
CA ASN A 372 -9.38 -15.14 3.14
C ASN A 372 -10.01 -14.26 2.05
N ALA A 373 -11.31 -13.97 2.07
CA ALA A 373 -11.97 -13.11 1.09
C ALA A 373 -11.30 -11.73 1.00
N CYS A 374 -10.90 -11.15 2.14
CA CYS A 374 -10.20 -9.86 2.21
C CYS A 374 -8.80 -9.88 1.54
N ALA A 375 -8.03 -10.94 1.75
CA ALA A 375 -6.72 -11.11 1.13
C ALA A 375 -6.84 -11.34 -0.38
N MET A 376 -7.84 -12.11 -0.79
CA MET A 376 -8.13 -12.39 -2.20
C MET A 376 -8.53 -11.13 -2.97
N GLU A 377 -9.35 -10.26 -2.35
CA GLU A 377 -9.85 -9.01 -2.97
C GLU A 377 -8.81 -7.88 -2.91
N CYS A 378 -7.78 -7.98 -2.08
CA CYS A 378 -6.78 -6.93 -1.95
C CYS A 378 -5.97 -6.75 -3.24
N PRO A 379 -5.96 -5.54 -3.85
CA PRO A 379 -5.26 -5.29 -5.11
C PRO A 379 -3.73 -5.31 -5.00
N ILE A 380 -3.21 -5.24 -3.79
CA ILE A 380 -1.77 -5.21 -3.50
C ILE A 380 -1.33 -6.37 -2.61
N ASN A 381 -2.08 -7.47 -2.58
CA ASN A 381 -1.73 -8.72 -1.91
C ASN A 381 -1.49 -8.64 -0.39
N ILE A 382 -2.21 -7.77 0.35
CA ILE A 382 -2.17 -7.75 1.81
C ILE A 382 -2.88 -9.00 2.36
N ASN A 383 -2.23 -9.70 3.31
CA ASN A 383 -2.78 -10.86 3.98
C ASN A 383 -3.27 -10.51 5.40
N HIS A 384 -4.50 -10.02 5.50
CA HIS A 384 -5.11 -9.62 6.77
C HIS A 384 -5.31 -10.79 7.75
N PRO A 385 -5.78 -12.01 7.32
CA PRO A 385 -6.05 -13.09 8.24
C PRO A 385 -4.81 -13.58 9.02
N THR A 386 -3.63 -13.56 8.40
CA THR A 386 -2.39 -13.95 9.08
C THR A 386 -2.14 -13.10 10.33
N LEU A 387 -2.24 -11.78 10.19
CA LEU A 387 -2.06 -10.86 11.32
C LEU A 387 -3.13 -11.05 12.41
N ILE A 388 -4.39 -11.25 12.00
CA ILE A 388 -5.50 -11.52 12.94
C ILE A 388 -5.24 -12.80 13.72
N VAL A 389 -4.76 -13.86 13.07
CA VAL A 389 -4.41 -15.12 13.72
C VAL A 389 -3.24 -14.93 14.67
N ASP A 390 -2.23 -14.16 14.31
CA ASP A 390 -1.09 -13.90 15.20
C ASP A 390 -1.51 -13.10 16.44
N MET A 391 -2.47 -12.18 16.33
CA MET A 391 -3.06 -11.52 17.51
C MET A 391 -3.88 -12.49 18.38
N ARG A 392 -4.61 -13.42 17.77
CA ARG A 392 -5.31 -14.49 18.52
C ARG A 392 -4.32 -15.43 19.22
N ARG A 393 -3.19 -15.76 18.60
CA ARG A 393 -2.11 -16.55 19.21
C ARG A 393 -1.62 -15.88 20.48
N TYR A 394 -1.40 -14.58 20.46
CA TYR A 394 -1.03 -13.85 21.67
C TYR A 394 -2.09 -13.98 22.77
N LEU A 395 -3.37 -13.72 22.44
CA LEU A 395 -4.46 -13.83 23.43
C LEU A 395 -4.55 -15.22 24.05
N VAL A 396 -4.45 -16.27 23.25
CA VAL A 396 -4.63 -17.66 23.74
C VAL A 396 -3.41 -18.15 24.46
N MET A 397 -2.21 -17.93 23.93
CA MET A 397 -0.98 -18.57 24.41
C MET A 397 -0.30 -17.78 25.53
N GLU A 398 -0.39 -16.43 25.50
CA GLU A 398 0.23 -15.58 26.51
C GLU A 398 -0.77 -15.19 27.63
N GLU A 399 -2.04 -14.98 27.28
CA GLU A 399 -3.02 -14.46 28.23
C GLU A 399 -4.13 -15.47 28.59
N ALA A 400 -4.12 -16.68 28.05
CA ALA A 400 -5.18 -17.70 28.20
C ALA A 400 -6.59 -17.11 27.95
N SER A 401 -6.69 -16.09 27.05
CA SER A 401 -7.92 -15.36 26.73
C SER A 401 -8.54 -15.84 25.44
N ALA A 402 -9.77 -16.33 25.53
CA ALA A 402 -10.61 -16.68 24.39
C ALA A 402 -12.09 -16.57 24.78
N PRO A 403 -13.03 -16.41 23.83
CA PRO A 403 -14.47 -16.49 24.09
C PRO A 403 -14.85 -17.80 24.77
N GLY A 404 -15.81 -17.76 25.70
CA GLY A 404 -16.16 -18.91 26.55
C GLY A 404 -16.47 -20.20 25.79
N GLY A 405 -17.19 -20.13 24.66
CA GLY A 405 -17.46 -21.31 23.83
C GLY A 405 -16.20 -21.92 23.21
N ILE A 406 -15.21 -21.08 22.83
CA ILE A 406 -13.93 -21.54 22.29
C ILE A 406 -13.05 -22.13 23.38
N LYS A 407 -13.06 -21.56 24.60
CA LYS A 407 -12.35 -22.14 25.75
C LYS A 407 -12.83 -23.57 26.06
N GLY A 408 -14.14 -23.80 25.99
CA GLY A 408 -14.70 -25.15 26.15
C GLY A 408 -14.20 -26.12 25.07
N VAL A 409 -14.14 -25.69 23.84
CA VAL A 409 -13.58 -26.48 22.72
C VAL A 409 -12.09 -26.79 22.95
N PHE A 410 -11.29 -25.82 23.35
CA PHE A 410 -9.87 -26.04 23.67
C PHE A 410 -9.67 -27.06 24.79
N SER A 411 -10.36 -26.88 25.90
CA SER A 411 -10.32 -27.83 27.04
C SER A 411 -10.74 -29.25 26.62
N ASN A 412 -11.77 -29.38 25.80
CA ASN A 412 -12.20 -30.69 25.31
C ASN A 412 -11.16 -31.32 24.36
N ILE A 413 -10.51 -30.53 23.48
CA ILE A 413 -9.45 -31.03 22.59
C ILE A 413 -8.24 -31.51 23.43
N GLU A 414 -7.84 -30.75 24.46
CA GLU A 414 -6.73 -31.12 25.34
C GLU A 414 -7.03 -32.44 26.13
N ASN A 415 -8.22 -32.54 26.70
CA ASN A 415 -8.55 -33.66 27.60
C ASN A 415 -9.10 -34.89 26.87
N ASN A 416 -9.84 -34.70 25.77
CA ASN A 416 -10.57 -35.78 25.08
C ASN A 416 -10.10 -36.00 23.64
N GLY A 417 -9.18 -35.15 23.11
CA GLY A 417 -8.77 -35.20 21.70
C GLY A 417 -9.88 -34.87 20.71
N ALA A 418 -11.00 -34.26 21.15
CA ALA A 418 -12.15 -33.90 20.35
C ALA A 418 -12.81 -32.60 20.90
N PRO A 419 -13.54 -31.81 20.11
CA PRO A 419 -14.13 -30.54 20.55
C PRO A 419 -15.36 -30.68 21.48
N TRP A 420 -15.77 -31.89 21.84
CA TRP A 420 -16.89 -32.23 22.73
C TRP A 420 -16.47 -33.12 23.91
N GLN A 421 -17.33 -33.20 24.93
CA GLN A 421 -17.05 -33.87 26.17
C GLN A 421 -17.39 -35.39 26.12
N PHE A 422 -17.06 -36.10 25.07
CA PHE A 422 -17.22 -37.54 24.95
C PHE A 422 -15.88 -38.26 25.03
N SER A 423 -15.88 -39.45 25.66
CA SER A 423 -14.69 -40.28 25.69
C SER A 423 -14.17 -40.58 24.27
N PRO A 424 -12.84 -40.67 24.05
CA PRO A 424 -12.28 -41.19 22.81
C PRO A 424 -12.81 -42.55 22.39
N GLU A 425 -13.24 -43.40 23.36
CA GLU A 425 -13.86 -44.71 23.12
C GLU A 425 -15.22 -44.58 22.42
N ASP A 426 -15.98 -43.52 22.69
CA ASP A 426 -17.26 -43.25 22.05
C ASP A 426 -17.15 -42.71 20.61
N ARG A 427 -15.94 -42.41 20.14
CA ARG A 427 -15.71 -41.78 18.85
C ARG A 427 -16.27 -42.54 17.66
N LEU A 428 -16.26 -43.88 17.72
CA LEU A 428 -16.79 -44.77 16.68
C LEU A 428 -18.18 -45.28 16.96
N ARG A 429 -18.86 -44.85 18.03
CA ARG A 429 -20.22 -45.34 18.43
C ARG A 429 -21.25 -45.12 17.33
N TRP A 430 -21.13 -44.04 16.55
CA TRP A 430 -21.99 -43.75 15.39
C TRP A 430 -21.88 -44.81 14.29
N ALA A 431 -20.75 -45.50 14.16
CA ALA A 431 -20.47 -46.51 13.15
C ALA A 431 -20.86 -47.94 13.57
N GLN A 432 -21.21 -48.17 14.83
CA GLN A 432 -21.51 -49.53 15.36
C GLN A 432 -22.71 -50.22 14.68
N ASN A 433 -23.61 -49.46 14.06
CA ASN A 433 -24.81 -49.96 13.38
C ASN A 433 -24.73 -49.77 11.86
N ILE A 434 -23.57 -49.46 11.31
CA ILE A 434 -23.40 -49.29 9.87
C ILE A 434 -22.90 -50.63 9.30
N GLU A 435 -23.72 -51.31 8.53
CA GLU A 435 -23.26 -52.42 7.71
C GLU A 435 -22.35 -51.86 6.59
N MET A 436 -21.03 -52.12 6.68
CA MET A 436 -20.13 -51.82 5.59
C MET A 436 -20.43 -52.75 4.41
N ARG A 437 -21.12 -52.27 3.41
CA ARG A 437 -21.19 -52.93 2.11
C ARG A 437 -19.85 -52.74 1.40
N ILE A 438 -19.00 -53.73 1.49
CA ILE A 438 -17.76 -53.80 0.69
C ILE A 438 -18.21 -54.18 -0.73
N HIS A 439 -18.08 -53.26 -1.66
CA HIS A 439 -18.25 -53.49 -3.11
C HIS A 439 -16.90 -53.80 -3.74
#